data_8bb1eea2a1c3a1c7d95623c5eb0405bb
#
_entry.id   8bb1eea2a1c3a1c7d95623c5eb0405bb
#
_cell.length_a   1.000
_cell.length_b   1.000
_cell.length_c   1.000
_cell.angle_alpha   90.00
_cell.angle_beta   90.00
_cell.angle_gamma   90.00
#
_symmetry.space_group_name_H-M   'P 1'
#
loop_
_entity.id
_entity.type
_entity.pdbx_description
1 polymer ?
#
loop_
_entity_poly.entity_id
_entity_poly.type
_entity_poly.pdbx_seq_one_letter_code
_entity_poly.pdbx_strand_id
1 'polypeptide(L)'
;VTFHTLPGGEPAECTFAAELQDVTTYGFSFKVTPSDPTTYFTGDVCLASEYDEATIAAEIEAGIQELYDMQAMFGSPMEMSALIANYFWNGESVMDASGLTPDTEYTMYIVALDQKTGKVAKVHEFPAFAKTKPVGTVVPELELIGYFSGDDENGAVFGQPAATAGKCIAVVKYNADPTATVYGGILEGNG
;
A
#
# COMPACT_ATOMS: atom_id res chain seq x y z
N VAL A 1 -35.90 -7.01 -29.31
CA VAL A 1 -35.13 -7.91 -28.41
C VAL A 1 -35.22 -7.30 -27.05
N THR A 2 -35.87 -7.98 -26.12
CA THR A 2 -36.00 -7.55 -24.73
C THR A 2 -34.85 -8.21 -23.97
N PHE A 3 -33.95 -7.41 -23.40
CA PHE A 3 -32.90 -7.90 -22.51
C PHE A 3 -33.45 -7.88 -21.07
N HIS A 4 -33.44 -9.01 -20.42
CA HIS A 4 -33.62 -9.08 -18.97
C HIS A 4 -32.24 -9.16 -18.35
N THR A 5 -31.86 -8.17 -17.57
CA THR A 5 -30.72 -8.29 -16.64
C THR A 5 -31.15 -9.28 -15.55
N LEU A 6 -30.29 -10.25 -15.27
CA LEU A 6 -30.48 -11.07 -14.08
C LEU A 6 -30.45 -10.14 -12.87
N PRO A 7 -31.31 -10.33 -11.86
CA PRO A 7 -31.17 -9.61 -10.60
C PRO A 7 -29.77 -9.92 -10.07
N GLY A 8 -29.03 -8.91 -9.68
CA GLY A 8 -27.79 -9.09 -8.90
C GLY A 8 -28.13 -9.88 -7.65
N GLY A 9 -27.18 -10.70 -7.16
CA GLY A 9 -27.35 -11.39 -5.88
C GLY A 9 -27.52 -10.40 -4.73
N GLU A 10 -28.01 -10.89 -3.59
CA GLU A 10 -28.05 -10.08 -2.37
C GLU A 10 -26.60 -9.86 -1.90
N PRO A 11 -26.13 -8.61 -1.73
CA PRO A 11 -24.75 -8.34 -1.35
C PRO A 11 -24.31 -9.02 -0.04
N ALA A 12 -25.24 -9.22 0.90
CA ALA A 12 -24.98 -9.91 2.16
C ALA A 12 -24.67 -11.42 1.99
N GLU A 13 -25.10 -12.03 0.89
CA GLU A 13 -24.86 -13.43 0.54
C GLU A 13 -23.57 -13.61 -0.26
N CYS A 14 -22.98 -12.52 -0.77
CA CYS A 14 -21.72 -12.59 -1.49
C CYS A 14 -20.60 -13.05 -0.56
N THR A 15 -19.80 -14.01 -1.01
CA THR A 15 -18.58 -14.45 -0.35
C THR A 15 -17.37 -13.99 -1.15
N PHE A 16 -16.24 -13.83 -0.48
CA PHE A 16 -15.01 -13.39 -1.10
C PHE A 16 -13.89 -14.39 -0.89
N ALA A 17 -13.15 -14.66 -1.96
CA ALA A 17 -11.85 -15.31 -1.87
C ALA A 17 -10.77 -14.22 -1.96
N ALA A 18 -9.71 -14.37 -1.16
CA ALA A 18 -8.58 -13.48 -1.18
C ALA A 18 -7.28 -14.26 -1.30
N GLU A 19 -6.42 -13.83 -2.21
CA GLU A 19 -5.12 -14.44 -2.47
C GLU A 19 -4.02 -13.41 -2.27
N LEU A 20 -3.10 -13.70 -1.33
CA LEU A 20 -1.91 -12.88 -1.12
C LEU A 20 -0.99 -13.03 -2.34
N GLN A 21 -0.50 -11.90 -2.89
CA GLN A 21 0.38 -11.89 -4.04
C GLN A 21 1.81 -11.53 -3.63
N ASP A 22 2.09 -10.25 -3.42
CA ASP A 22 3.41 -9.77 -3.08
C ASP A 22 3.45 -9.25 -1.65
N VAL A 23 4.52 -9.61 -0.92
CA VAL A 23 4.77 -9.12 0.43
C VAL A 23 6.10 -8.39 0.45
N THR A 24 6.08 -7.18 0.98
CA THR A 24 7.25 -6.34 1.19
C THR A 24 7.45 -6.06 2.69
N THR A 25 8.43 -5.24 3.01
CA THR A 25 8.67 -4.78 4.39
C THR A 25 7.59 -3.82 4.89
N TYR A 26 6.98 -3.04 3.99
CA TYR A 26 6.04 -1.98 4.33
C TYR A 26 4.67 -2.12 3.67
N GLY A 27 4.35 -3.30 3.18
CA GLY A 27 3.08 -3.54 2.53
C GLY A 27 2.97 -4.90 1.87
N PHE A 28 1.81 -5.15 1.30
CA PHE A 28 1.55 -6.32 0.45
C PHE A 28 0.40 -6.03 -0.51
N SER A 29 0.37 -6.79 -1.60
CA SER A 29 -0.76 -6.80 -2.52
C SER A 29 -1.56 -8.10 -2.39
N PHE A 30 -2.83 -8.03 -2.69
CA PHE A 30 -3.73 -9.16 -2.64
C PHE A 30 -4.81 -9.05 -3.70
N LYS A 31 -5.24 -10.20 -4.20
CA LYS A 31 -6.30 -10.32 -5.18
C LYS A 31 -7.58 -10.73 -4.48
N VAL A 32 -8.66 -10.02 -4.75
CA VAL A 32 -10.01 -10.32 -4.24
C VAL A 32 -10.89 -10.80 -5.37
N THR A 33 -11.61 -11.90 -5.13
CA THR A 33 -12.57 -12.47 -6.06
C THR A 33 -13.90 -12.67 -5.36
N PRO A 34 -14.93 -11.86 -5.67
CA PRO A 34 -16.28 -12.06 -5.15
C PRO A 34 -16.96 -13.24 -5.83
N SER A 35 -17.83 -13.96 -5.10
CA SER A 35 -18.66 -15.04 -5.66
C SER A 35 -19.73 -14.51 -6.61
N ASP A 36 -20.17 -13.26 -6.42
CA ASP A 36 -21.02 -12.52 -7.34
C ASP A 36 -20.25 -11.29 -7.86
N PRO A 37 -19.83 -11.30 -9.14
CA PRO A 37 -19.03 -10.21 -9.71
C PRO A 37 -19.80 -8.88 -9.85
N THR A 38 -21.09 -8.86 -9.57
CA THR A 38 -21.91 -7.64 -9.58
C THR A 38 -21.96 -6.94 -8.22
N THR A 39 -21.53 -7.63 -7.15
CA THR A 39 -21.45 -7.05 -5.80
C THR A 39 -20.32 -6.03 -5.72
N TYR A 40 -20.66 -4.83 -5.27
CA TYR A 40 -19.66 -3.80 -4.96
C TYR A 40 -19.06 -4.02 -3.57
N PHE A 41 -17.79 -3.71 -3.45
CA PHE A 41 -17.07 -3.89 -2.19
C PHE A 41 -15.94 -2.89 -2.03
N THR A 42 -15.48 -2.78 -0.81
CA THR A 42 -14.21 -2.15 -0.43
C THR A 42 -13.49 -3.07 0.54
N GLY A 43 -12.26 -2.75 0.88
CA GLY A 43 -11.50 -3.51 1.86
C GLY A 43 -10.24 -2.79 2.26
N ASP A 44 -9.71 -3.19 3.42
CA ASP A 44 -8.46 -2.68 3.95
C ASP A 44 -7.86 -3.68 4.93
N VAL A 45 -6.79 -3.30 5.59
CA VAL A 45 -6.08 -4.12 6.57
C VAL A 45 -5.93 -3.35 7.89
N CYS A 46 -5.97 -4.08 8.99
CA CYS A 46 -5.76 -3.53 10.32
C CYS A 46 -4.98 -4.53 11.20
N LEU A 47 -4.52 -4.08 12.36
CA LEU A 47 -4.04 -5.01 13.38
C LEU A 47 -5.23 -5.83 13.93
N ALA A 48 -4.98 -7.09 14.30
CA ALA A 48 -6.03 -7.93 14.89
C ALA A 48 -6.65 -7.32 16.16
N SER A 49 -5.89 -6.51 16.90
CA SER A 49 -6.38 -5.79 18.08
C SER A 49 -7.28 -4.59 17.76
N GLU A 50 -7.27 -4.13 16.52
CA GLU A 50 -8.03 -2.97 16.03
C GLU A 50 -9.26 -3.40 15.23
N TYR A 51 -9.39 -4.70 14.92
CA TYR A 51 -10.54 -5.19 14.19
C TYR A 51 -11.80 -5.14 15.06
N ASP A 52 -12.76 -4.38 14.62
CA ASP A 52 -14.12 -4.33 15.16
C ASP A 52 -15.12 -4.14 14.01
N GLU A 53 -15.92 -5.17 13.75
CA GLU A 53 -16.86 -5.20 12.63
C GLU A 53 -17.82 -4.01 12.64
N ALA A 54 -18.34 -3.66 13.82
CA ALA A 54 -19.34 -2.58 13.93
C ALA A 54 -18.72 -1.21 13.69
N THR A 55 -17.49 -0.99 14.17
CA THR A 55 -16.73 0.24 13.93
C THR A 55 -16.37 0.36 12.45
N ILE A 56 -15.86 -0.69 11.84
CA ILE A 56 -15.53 -0.73 10.40
C ILE A 56 -16.76 -0.40 9.56
N ALA A 57 -17.89 -1.04 9.84
CA ALA A 57 -19.13 -0.79 9.11
C ALA A 57 -19.58 0.67 9.24
N ALA A 58 -19.52 1.24 10.45
CA ALA A 58 -19.93 2.61 10.71
C ALA A 58 -19.01 3.63 10.00
N GLU A 59 -17.69 3.40 10.02
CA GLU A 59 -16.70 4.27 9.35
C GLU A 59 -16.86 4.25 7.82
N ILE A 60 -17.07 3.07 7.23
CA ILE A 60 -17.31 2.94 5.79
C ILE A 60 -18.60 3.66 5.39
N GLU A 61 -19.70 3.47 6.12
CA GLU A 61 -20.97 4.16 5.85
C GLU A 61 -20.84 5.67 5.99
N ALA A 62 -20.12 6.14 7.01
CA ALA A 62 -19.87 7.57 7.21
C ALA A 62 -19.03 8.16 6.05
N GLY A 63 -17.98 7.46 5.61
CA GLY A 63 -17.16 7.86 4.46
C GLY A 63 -17.95 7.91 3.16
N ILE A 64 -18.84 6.95 2.92
CA ILE A 64 -19.72 6.97 1.75
C ILE A 64 -20.67 8.17 1.79
N GLN A 65 -21.25 8.47 2.96
CA GLN A 65 -22.15 9.61 3.13
C GLN A 65 -21.41 10.93 2.92
N GLU A 66 -20.19 11.07 3.48
CA GLU A 66 -19.36 12.25 3.28
C GLU A 66 -19.02 12.47 1.82
N LEU A 67 -18.65 11.41 1.10
CA LEU A 67 -18.37 11.45 -0.34
C LEU A 67 -19.60 11.87 -1.14
N TYR A 68 -20.79 11.36 -0.77
CA TYR A 68 -22.06 11.72 -1.39
C TYR A 68 -22.39 13.20 -1.20
N ASP A 69 -22.26 13.70 0.02
CA ASP A 69 -22.52 15.10 0.38
C ASP A 69 -21.53 16.03 -0.31
N MET A 70 -20.27 15.66 -0.41
CA MET A 70 -19.23 16.40 -1.10
C MET A 70 -19.55 16.55 -2.61
N GLN A 71 -20.01 15.50 -3.28
CA GLN A 71 -20.43 15.57 -4.68
C GLN A 71 -21.58 16.56 -4.88
N ALA A 72 -22.55 16.56 -3.97
CA ALA A 72 -23.65 17.52 -4.00
C ALA A 72 -23.18 18.98 -3.80
N MET A 73 -22.23 19.22 -2.91
CA MET A 73 -21.64 20.55 -2.67
C MET A 73 -20.91 21.12 -3.88
N PHE A 74 -20.24 20.29 -4.67
CA PHE A 74 -19.54 20.71 -5.88
C PHE A 74 -20.45 20.83 -7.10
N GLY A 75 -21.77 20.77 -6.93
CA GLY A 75 -22.75 20.95 -8.00
C GLY A 75 -22.83 19.77 -8.98
N SER A 76 -22.34 18.61 -8.57
CA SER A 76 -22.38 17.36 -9.34
C SER A 76 -23.17 16.28 -8.58
N PRO A 77 -24.45 16.53 -8.23
CA PRO A 77 -25.23 15.53 -7.52
C PRO A 77 -25.36 14.25 -8.39
N MET A 78 -25.11 13.11 -7.78
CA MET A 78 -25.30 11.83 -8.43
C MET A 78 -26.15 10.91 -7.56
N GLU A 79 -26.79 9.94 -8.18
CA GLU A 79 -27.50 8.89 -7.46
C GLU A 79 -26.49 8.02 -6.67
N MET A 80 -26.89 7.54 -5.50
CA MET A 80 -26.02 6.69 -4.67
C MET A 80 -25.46 5.49 -5.44
N SER A 81 -26.30 4.87 -6.27
CA SER A 81 -25.90 3.73 -7.10
C SER A 81 -24.78 4.07 -8.11
N ALA A 82 -24.77 5.28 -8.63
CA ALA A 82 -23.72 5.77 -9.52
C ALA A 82 -22.46 6.12 -8.75
N LEU A 83 -22.59 6.67 -7.54
CA LEU A 83 -21.47 6.92 -6.65
C LEU A 83 -20.75 5.62 -6.30
N ILE A 84 -21.48 4.61 -5.84
CA ILE A 84 -20.91 3.31 -5.51
C ILE A 84 -20.22 2.70 -6.75
N ALA A 85 -20.84 2.75 -7.92
CA ALA A 85 -20.24 2.21 -9.14
C ALA A 85 -18.96 2.93 -9.59
N ASN A 86 -18.79 4.20 -9.23
CA ASN A 86 -17.63 5.00 -9.64
C ASN A 86 -16.45 4.90 -8.67
N TYR A 87 -16.68 4.64 -7.40
CA TYR A 87 -15.67 4.74 -6.34
C TYR A 87 -15.30 3.43 -5.66
N PHE A 88 -16.08 2.37 -5.88
CA PHE A 88 -15.87 1.07 -5.23
C PHE A 88 -15.63 -0.03 -6.24
N TRP A 89 -14.96 -1.10 -5.81
CA TRP A 89 -14.62 -2.23 -6.67
C TRP A 89 -15.81 -3.17 -6.88
N ASN A 90 -15.83 -3.83 -8.01
CA ASN A 90 -16.66 -4.99 -8.29
C ASN A 90 -15.89 -5.97 -9.17
N GLY A 91 -16.30 -7.25 -9.18
CA GLY A 91 -15.57 -8.28 -9.90
C GLY A 91 -14.18 -8.56 -9.31
N GLU A 92 -13.36 -9.27 -10.04
CA GLU A 92 -12.00 -9.57 -9.61
C GLU A 92 -11.13 -8.31 -9.58
N SER A 93 -10.48 -8.05 -8.47
CA SER A 93 -9.70 -6.81 -8.25
C SER A 93 -8.41 -7.09 -7.48
N VAL A 94 -7.35 -6.36 -7.80
CA VAL A 94 -6.10 -6.36 -7.03
C VAL A 94 -6.05 -5.10 -6.18
N MET A 95 -5.74 -5.28 -4.92
CA MET A 95 -5.66 -4.22 -3.92
C MET A 95 -4.27 -4.21 -3.28
N ASP A 96 -3.81 -3.03 -2.89
CA ASP A 96 -2.51 -2.81 -2.27
C ASP A 96 -2.68 -2.19 -0.88
N ALA A 97 -2.03 -2.81 0.11
CA ALA A 97 -1.85 -2.23 1.44
C ALA A 97 -0.42 -1.73 1.57
N SER A 98 -0.23 -0.46 1.92
CA SER A 98 1.07 0.19 2.01
C SER A 98 1.21 1.05 3.27
N GLY A 99 2.45 1.40 3.63
CA GLY A 99 2.72 2.18 4.85
C GLY A 99 2.60 1.34 6.13
N LEU A 100 2.64 0.03 6.01
CA LEU A 100 2.49 -0.90 7.13
C LEU A 100 3.78 -1.00 7.96
N THR A 101 3.64 -1.46 9.20
CA THR A 101 4.77 -1.71 10.09
C THR A 101 5.49 -3.01 9.69
N PRO A 102 6.82 -3.03 9.65
CA PRO A 102 7.59 -4.23 9.38
C PRO A 102 7.37 -5.35 10.42
N ASP A 103 7.58 -6.61 10.01
CA ASP A 103 7.49 -7.82 10.85
C ASP A 103 6.17 -7.93 11.63
N THR A 104 5.09 -7.40 11.07
CA THR A 104 3.79 -7.26 11.73
C THR A 104 2.73 -8.05 10.97
N GLU A 105 1.91 -8.80 11.70
CA GLU A 105 0.78 -9.55 11.16
C GLU A 105 -0.48 -8.68 11.10
N TYR A 106 -1.20 -8.78 9.99
CA TYR A 106 -2.40 -8.02 9.72
C TYR A 106 -3.60 -8.91 9.46
N THR A 107 -4.74 -8.49 9.98
CA THR A 107 -6.07 -8.93 9.58
C THR A 107 -6.51 -8.11 8.39
N MET A 108 -7.06 -8.75 7.37
CA MET A 108 -7.72 -8.08 6.25
C MET A 108 -9.22 -8.18 6.42
N TYR A 109 -9.94 -7.17 5.96
CA TYR A 109 -11.39 -7.21 5.87
C TYR A 109 -11.88 -6.74 4.50
N ILE A 110 -12.97 -7.33 4.03
CA ILE A 110 -13.71 -6.95 2.83
C ILE A 110 -15.14 -6.62 3.23
N VAL A 111 -15.63 -5.49 2.77
CA VAL A 111 -16.96 -4.97 3.09
C VAL A 111 -17.82 -4.98 1.84
N ALA A 112 -18.84 -5.84 1.83
CA ALA A 112 -19.86 -5.85 0.78
C ALA A 112 -20.82 -4.67 0.96
N LEU A 113 -21.14 -3.98 -0.14
CA LEU A 113 -21.94 -2.77 -0.16
C LEU A 113 -23.27 -2.97 -0.91
N ASP A 114 -24.33 -2.43 -0.35
CA ASP A 114 -25.58 -2.26 -1.10
C ASP A 114 -25.45 -1.05 -2.01
N GLN A 115 -25.43 -1.30 -3.32
CA GLN A 115 -25.23 -0.28 -4.33
C GLN A 115 -26.29 0.83 -4.29
N LYS A 116 -27.52 0.52 -3.92
CA LYS A 116 -28.62 1.50 -3.96
C LYS A 116 -28.63 2.45 -2.78
N THR A 117 -28.24 1.92 -1.63
CA THR A 117 -28.31 2.66 -0.36
C THR A 117 -26.97 3.16 0.12
N GLY A 118 -25.86 2.61 -0.38
CA GLY A 118 -24.51 2.87 0.12
C GLY A 118 -24.27 2.29 1.52
N LYS A 119 -25.14 1.39 1.98
CA LYS A 119 -25.01 0.75 3.29
C LYS A 119 -24.12 -0.49 3.22
N VAL A 120 -23.46 -0.77 4.34
CA VAL A 120 -22.73 -2.01 4.54
C VAL A 120 -23.73 -3.17 4.61
N ALA A 121 -23.58 -4.12 3.71
CA ALA A 121 -24.38 -5.35 3.70
C ALA A 121 -23.75 -6.42 4.59
N LYS A 122 -22.43 -6.54 4.56
CA LYS A 122 -21.67 -7.49 5.39
C LYS A 122 -20.19 -7.13 5.43
N VAL A 123 -19.54 -7.39 6.56
CA VAL A 123 -18.09 -7.37 6.71
C VAL A 123 -17.58 -8.80 6.73
N HIS A 124 -16.54 -9.07 5.98
CA HIS A 124 -15.86 -10.37 5.91
C HIS A 124 -14.45 -10.21 6.48
N GLU A 125 -14.16 -10.91 7.54
CA GLU A 125 -12.85 -10.93 8.18
C GLU A 125 -11.97 -12.04 7.60
N PHE A 126 -10.69 -11.72 7.41
CA PHE A 126 -9.62 -12.65 7.05
C PHE A 126 -8.51 -12.53 8.11
N PRO A 127 -8.62 -13.24 9.23
CA PRO A 127 -7.69 -13.11 10.34
C PRO A 127 -6.30 -13.61 9.94
N ALA A 128 -5.25 -12.99 10.47
CA ALA A 128 -3.86 -13.33 10.21
C ALA A 128 -3.56 -13.49 8.71
N PHE A 129 -4.12 -12.60 7.89
CA PHE A 129 -4.09 -12.71 6.43
C PHE A 129 -2.69 -12.63 5.85
N ALA A 130 -1.89 -11.69 6.34
CA ALA A 130 -0.52 -11.50 5.87
C ALA A 130 0.38 -10.96 6.98
N LYS A 131 1.66 -11.30 6.91
CA LYS A 131 2.70 -10.72 7.74
C LYS A 131 3.71 -10.00 6.86
N THR A 132 3.96 -8.71 7.14
CA THR A 132 5.00 -7.93 6.46
C THR A 132 6.39 -8.51 6.73
N LYS A 133 7.31 -8.33 5.78
CA LYS A 133 8.70 -8.76 5.97
C LYS A 133 9.39 -7.91 7.05
N PRO A 134 10.31 -8.51 7.82
CA PRO A 134 11.14 -7.72 8.72
C PRO A 134 12.01 -6.74 7.94
N VAL A 135 12.39 -5.64 8.59
CA VAL A 135 13.48 -4.80 8.07
C VAL A 135 14.75 -5.65 8.09
N GLY A 136 15.32 -5.85 6.92
CA GLY A 136 16.59 -6.58 6.83
C GLY A 136 17.65 -5.87 7.67
N THR A 137 18.30 -6.60 8.56
CA THR A 137 19.48 -6.12 9.27
C THR A 137 20.62 -6.16 8.26
N VAL A 138 20.76 -5.09 7.49
CA VAL A 138 21.89 -4.96 6.58
C VAL A 138 23.05 -4.41 7.42
N VAL A 139 23.99 -5.27 7.70
CA VAL A 139 25.34 -4.80 8.06
C VAL A 139 26.04 -4.55 6.72
N PRO A 140 26.19 -3.29 6.30
CA PRO A 140 26.88 -3.02 5.05
C PRO A 140 28.34 -3.47 5.19
N GLU A 141 28.78 -4.41 4.38
CA GLU A 141 30.19 -4.69 4.23
C GLU A 141 30.83 -3.51 3.49
N LEU A 142 31.70 -2.81 4.18
CA LEU A 142 32.45 -1.70 3.63
C LEU A 142 33.83 -2.19 3.19
N GLU A 143 34.11 -2.10 1.90
CA GLU A 143 35.40 -2.38 1.33
C GLU A 143 36.05 -1.07 0.90
N LEU A 144 37.16 -0.70 1.53
CA LEU A 144 37.95 0.45 1.08
C LEU A 144 38.69 0.09 -0.20
N ILE A 145 38.30 0.70 -1.30
CA ILE A 145 38.92 0.48 -2.61
C ILE A 145 40.28 1.19 -2.70
N GLY A 146 40.37 2.38 -2.13
CA GLY A 146 41.62 3.14 -2.13
C GLY A 146 41.43 4.61 -1.72
N TYR A 147 42.57 5.29 -1.64
CA TYR A 147 42.66 6.73 -1.43
C TYR A 147 43.22 7.38 -2.71
N PHE A 148 42.65 8.51 -3.10
CA PHE A 148 43.04 9.27 -4.29
C PHE A 148 43.21 10.74 -3.90
N SER A 149 44.16 11.43 -4.57
CA SER A 149 44.27 12.87 -4.45
C SER A 149 43.10 13.54 -5.19
N GLY A 150 42.47 14.51 -4.55
CA GLY A 150 41.43 15.33 -5.16
C GLY A 150 41.98 16.39 -6.15
N ASP A 151 43.33 16.58 -6.19
CA ASP A 151 43.99 17.55 -7.05
C ASP A 151 44.36 16.98 -8.42
N ASP A 152 44.21 15.66 -8.60
CA ASP A 152 44.55 14.98 -9.86
C ASP A 152 43.26 14.70 -10.70
N GLU A 153 43.47 13.97 -11.81
CA GLU A 153 42.40 13.57 -12.72
C GLU A 153 41.30 12.71 -12.05
N ASN A 154 41.61 12.08 -10.89
CA ASN A 154 40.63 11.31 -10.14
C ASN A 154 39.55 12.18 -9.55
N GLY A 155 39.87 13.44 -9.14
CA GLY A 155 38.89 14.42 -8.73
C GLY A 155 37.84 14.73 -9.81
N ALA A 156 38.25 14.70 -11.07
CA ALA A 156 37.37 14.91 -12.22
C ALA A 156 36.40 13.71 -12.43
N VAL A 157 36.83 12.48 -12.09
CA VAL A 157 36.03 11.26 -12.24
C VAL A 157 34.77 11.33 -11.35
N PHE A 158 34.84 11.99 -10.20
CA PHE A 158 33.69 12.18 -9.30
C PHE A 158 32.85 13.40 -9.64
N GLY A 159 33.09 14.06 -10.77
CA GLY A 159 32.23 15.10 -11.35
C GLY A 159 32.25 16.46 -10.63
N GLN A 160 33.12 16.65 -9.62
CA GLN A 160 33.22 17.91 -8.86
C GLN A 160 34.67 18.27 -8.50
N PRO A 161 35.55 18.55 -9.48
CA PRO A 161 36.96 18.77 -9.22
C PRO A 161 37.24 19.94 -8.28
N ALA A 162 36.44 21.01 -8.34
CA ALA A 162 36.60 22.17 -7.45
C ALA A 162 36.24 21.87 -5.98
N ALA A 163 35.35 20.91 -5.73
CA ALA A 163 34.95 20.51 -4.38
C ALA A 163 35.98 19.55 -3.73
N THR A 164 36.80 18.90 -4.53
CA THR A 164 37.77 17.90 -4.08
C THR A 164 39.22 18.41 -4.03
N ALA A 165 39.49 19.58 -4.60
CA ALA A 165 40.82 20.18 -4.58
C ALA A 165 41.39 20.31 -3.17
N GLY A 166 42.65 19.89 -2.99
CA GLY A 166 43.34 19.86 -1.69
C GLY A 166 42.81 18.81 -0.70
N LYS A 167 41.96 17.88 -1.15
CA LYS A 167 41.35 16.84 -0.30
C LYS A 167 41.84 15.45 -0.69
N CYS A 168 41.81 14.54 0.26
CA CYS A 168 41.94 13.11 0.00
C CYS A 168 40.55 12.50 -0.19
N ILE A 169 40.39 11.74 -1.25
CA ILE A 169 39.13 11.05 -1.56
C ILE A 169 39.30 9.58 -1.19
N ALA A 170 38.48 9.09 -0.28
CA ALA A 170 38.37 7.67 0.00
C ALA A 170 37.24 7.08 -0.83
N VAL A 171 37.53 6.08 -1.65
CA VAL A 171 36.54 5.33 -2.40
C VAL A 171 36.19 4.07 -1.66
N VAL A 172 34.93 3.95 -1.27
CA VAL A 172 34.41 2.82 -0.51
C VAL A 172 33.32 2.15 -1.33
N LYS A 173 33.47 0.85 -1.51
CA LYS A 173 32.40 0.00 -2.03
C LYS A 173 31.58 -0.53 -0.86
N TYR A 174 30.30 -0.40 -0.92
CA TYR A 174 29.42 -1.06 0.03
C TYR A 174 28.51 -2.05 -0.68
N ASN A 175 28.26 -3.16 0.00
CA ASN A 175 27.33 -4.19 -0.45
C ASN A 175 26.15 -4.16 0.52
N ALA A 176 24.99 -3.78 0.01
CA ALA A 176 23.78 -3.68 0.81
C ALA A 176 22.66 -4.50 0.14
N ASP A 177 21.73 -4.97 0.95
CA ASP A 177 20.50 -5.57 0.44
C ASP A 177 19.78 -4.53 -0.44
N PRO A 178 19.33 -4.88 -1.66
CA PRO A 178 18.65 -3.94 -2.55
C PRO A 178 17.36 -3.36 -1.98
N THR A 179 16.80 -3.95 -0.91
CA THR A 179 15.61 -3.45 -0.21
C THR A 179 15.95 -2.47 0.92
N ALA A 180 17.23 -2.29 1.25
CA ALA A 180 17.66 -1.42 2.33
C ALA A 180 17.88 0.01 1.85
N THR A 181 17.39 0.98 2.62
CA THR A 181 17.78 2.39 2.46
C THR A 181 19.06 2.63 3.25
N VAL A 182 20.13 3.02 2.55
CA VAL A 182 21.45 3.26 3.16
C VAL A 182 21.71 4.76 3.23
N TYR A 183 22.06 5.26 4.40
CA TYR A 183 22.55 6.61 4.61
C TYR A 183 24.05 6.54 4.90
N GLY A 184 24.83 7.30 4.17
CA GLY A 184 26.28 7.40 4.35
C GLY A 184 26.71 8.86 4.55
N GLY A 185 27.73 9.05 5.35
CA GLY A 185 28.36 10.35 5.55
C GLY A 185 29.83 10.19 5.87
N ILE A 186 30.64 11.16 5.48
CA ILE A 186 32.05 11.25 5.84
C ILE A 186 32.15 12.33 6.92
N LEU A 187 32.68 11.96 8.08
CA LEU A 187 33.01 12.89 9.15
C LEU A 187 34.49 13.27 9.03
N GLU A 188 34.80 14.56 9.14
CA GLU A 188 36.18 15.00 9.31
C GLU A 188 36.67 14.53 10.69
N GLY A 189 37.64 13.62 10.66
CA GLY A 189 38.33 13.24 11.87
C GLY A 189 39.51 14.22 12.12
N ASN A 190 39.58 14.79 13.33
CA ASN A 190 40.81 15.41 13.78
C ASN A 190 41.77 14.27 14.08
N GLY A 191 42.82 14.15 13.23
CA GLY A 191 43.94 13.24 13.45
C GLY A 191 44.80 13.66 14.66
#